data_963581ab3724e5d611efb7f659a40f78
#
_entry.id   963581ab3724e5d611efb7f659a40f78
#
_cell.length_a   1.000
_cell.length_b   1.000
_cell.length_c   1.000
_cell.angle_alpha   90.00
_cell.angle_beta   90.00
_cell.angle_gamma   90.00
#
_symmetry.space_group_name_H-M   'P 1'
#
loop_
_entity.id
_entity.type
_entity.pdbx_description
1 polymer ?
#
loop_
_entity_poly.entity_id
_entity_poly.type
_entity_poly.pdbx_seq_one_letter_code
_entity_poly.pdbx_strand_id
1 'polypeptide(L)' 'MDEEDLVPQRQPPKLKDLTLMGIAELDEYIAGLEGEIARARAEIAAKQKQRSGAEALFKR' A
#
# COMPACT_ATOMS: atom_id res chain seq x y z
N MET A 1 4.66 -14.29 -27.14
CA MET A 1 4.59 -13.49 -25.96
C MET A 1 3.19 -13.24 -25.51
N ASP A 2 2.96 -13.46 -24.31
CA ASP A 2 1.61 -13.35 -23.80
C ASP A 2 1.29 -11.95 -23.40
N GLU A 3 0.06 -11.61 -23.54
CA GLU A 3 -0.38 -10.32 -23.10
C GLU A 3 -0.26 -10.18 -21.60
N GLU A 4 -0.22 -11.28 -20.93
CA GLU A 4 -0.08 -11.26 -19.49
C GLU A 4 1.20 -10.59 -19.08
N ASP A 5 2.22 -10.68 -19.90
CA ASP A 5 3.48 -10.04 -19.59
C ASP A 5 3.38 -8.54 -19.69
N LEU A 6 2.44 -8.06 -20.47
CA LEU A 6 2.28 -6.64 -20.69
C LEU A 6 1.30 -6.01 -19.72
N VAL A 7 0.43 -6.80 -19.17
CA VAL A 7 -0.63 -6.30 -18.31
C VAL A 7 -0.21 -6.46 -16.86
N PRO A 8 -0.42 -5.44 -16.04
CA PRO A 8 -0.07 -5.59 -14.62
C PRO A 8 -0.78 -6.80 -14.03
N GLN A 9 -0.06 -7.53 -13.26
CA GLN A 9 -0.60 -8.71 -12.64
C GLN A 9 -1.56 -8.31 -11.55
N ARG A 10 -2.69 -8.95 -11.56
CA ARG A 10 -3.68 -8.71 -10.53
C ARG A 10 -3.68 -9.78 -9.48
N GLN A 11 -2.68 -10.59 -9.51
CA GLN A 11 -2.58 -11.65 -8.53
C GLN A 11 -2.35 -11.07 -7.15
N PRO A 12 -2.96 -11.67 -6.16
CA PRO A 12 -2.67 -11.24 -4.80
C PRO A 12 -1.21 -11.48 -4.46
N PRO A 13 -0.65 -10.65 -3.64
CA PRO A 13 0.75 -10.85 -3.24
C PRO A 13 0.88 -12.18 -2.51
N LYS A 14 2.03 -12.79 -2.70
CA LYS A 14 2.31 -14.01 -1.99
C LYS A 14 2.47 -13.72 -0.51
N LEU A 15 1.78 -14.46 0.30
CA LEU A 15 1.90 -14.30 1.72
C LEU A 15 3.08 -15.10 2.24
N LYS A 16 3.79 -14.49 3.16
CA LYS A 16 4.93 -15.15 3.76
C LYS A 16 4.45 -16.22 4.71
N ASP A 17 5.23 -17.28 4.81
CA ASP A 17 4.90 -18.35 5.75
C ASP A 17 5.39 -17.95 7.13
N LEU A 18 4.49 -17.44 7.92
CA LEU A 18 4.84 -16.89 9.22
C LEU A 18 5.20 -17.98 10.23
N THR A 19 4.79 -19.21 9.98
CA THR A 19 5.10 -20.27 10.91
C THR A 19 6.58 -20.57 10.96
N LEU A 20 7.32 -20.18 9.95
CA LEU A 20 8.76 -20.42 9.90
C LEU A 20 9.57 -19.31 10.54
N MET A 21 8.92 -18.28 11.02
CA MET A 21 9.63 -17.11 11.53
C MET A 21 9.66 -17.13 13.06
N GLY A 22 10.79 -16.70 13.61
CA GLY A 22 10.88 -16.54 15.03
C GLY A 22 10.21 -15.27 15.50
N ILE A 23 10.18 -15.10 16.82
CA ILE A 23 9.49 -13.96 17.41
C ILE A 23 10.09 -12.64 16.94
N ALA A 24 11.42 -12.54 16.96
CA ALA A 24 12.07 -11.31 16.54
C ALA A 24 11.80 -11.01 15.07
N GLU A 25 11.80 -12.06 14.25
CA GLU A 25 11.51 -11.87 12.84
C GLU A 25 10.08 -11.45 12.62
N LEU A 26 9.17 -12.01 13.39
CA LEU A 26 7.77 -11.61 13.30
C LEU A 26 7.59 -10.15 13.70
N ASP A 27 8.30 -9.73 14.74
CA ASP A 27 8.23 -8.33 15.15
C ASP A 27 8.72 -7.40 14.06
N GLU A 28 9.80 -7.76 13.40
CA GLU A 28 10.31 -6.95 12.31
C GLU A 28 9.37 -6.96 11.13
N TYR A 29 8.76 -8.10 10.88
CA TYR A 29 7.80 -8.20 9.80
C TYR A 29 6.63 -7.27 10.06
N ILE A 30 6.13 -7.26 11.29
CA ILE A 30 5.03 -6.37 11.65
C ILE A 30 5.45 -4.91 11.50
N ALA A 31 6.65 -4.56 11.95
CA ALA A 31 7.11 -3.20 11.81
C ALA A 31 7.14 -2.77 10.35
N GLY A 32 7.58 -3.67 9.47
CA GLY A 32 7.57 -3.36 8.06
C GLY A 32 6.18 -3.13 7.52
N LEU A 33 5.23 -3.95 7.95
CA LEU A 33 3.85 -3.79 7.52
C LEU A 33 3.27 -2.47 8.03
N GLU A 34 3.60 -2.11 9.26
CA GLU A 34 3.12 -0.85 9.81
C GLU A 34 3.69 0.33 9.03
N GLY A 35 4.94 0.21 8.61
CA GLY A 35 5.51 1.23 7.77
C GLY A 35 4.78 1.38 6.45
N GLU A 36 4.40 0.25 5.85
CA GLU A 36 3.64 0.30 4.61
C GLU A 36 2.26 0.89 4.81
N ILE A 37 1.64 0.55 5.93
CA ILE A 37 0.34 1.14 6.24
C ILE A 37 0.46 2.65 6.36
N ALA A 38 1.50 3.10 7.04
CA ALA A 38 1.71 4.53 7.21
C ALA A 38 1.91 5.22 5.87
N ARG A 39 2.68 4.59 4.98
CA ARG A 39 2.90 5.17 3.65
C ARG A 39 1.61 5.28 2.88
N ALA A 40 0.80 4.22 2.94
CA ALA A 40 -0.46 4.23 2.22
C ALA A 40 -1.41 5.29 2.78
N ARG A 41 -1.43 5.42 4.10
CA ARG A 41 -2.28 6.43 4.72
C ARG A 41 -1.84 7.84 4.34
N ALA A 42 -0.54 8.04 4.24
CA ALA A 42 -0.03 9.34 3.84
C ALA A 42 -0.46 9.67 2.42
N GLU A 43 -0.44 8.69 1.54
CA GLU A 43 -0.89 8.91 0.18
C GLU A 43 -2.38 9.25 0.12
N ILE A 44 -3.16 8.55 0.92
CA ILE A 44 -4.58 8.84 0.98
C ILE A 44 -4.80 10.27 1.44
N ALA A 45 -4.10 10.67 2.48
CA ALA A 45 -4.24 12.02 3.00
C ALA A 45 -3.86 13.07 1.96
N ALA A 46 -2.77 12.80 1.24
CA ALA A 46 -2.34 13.74 0.22
C ALA A 46 -3.39 13.88 -0.88
N LYS A 47 -3.95 12.77 -1.30
CA LYS A 47 -4.94 12.81 -2.37
C LYS A 47 -6.23 13.46 -1.92
N GLN A 48 -6.61 13.23 -0.68
CA GLN A 48 -7.81 13.89 -0.16
C GLN A 48 -7.60 15.39 -0.05
N LYS A 49 -6.40 15.78 0.33
CA LYS A 49 -6.11 17.20 0.44
C LYS A 49 -6.15 17.87 -0.93
N GLN A 50 -5.61 17.22 -1.94
CA GLN A 50 -5.67 17.76 -3.28
C GLN A 50 -7.10 17.89 -3.75
N ARG A 51 -7.89 16.89 -3.46
CA ARG A 51 -9.29 16.91 -3.87
C ARG A 51 -10.04 18.03 -3.17
N SER A 52 -9.82 18.20 -1.89
CA SER A 52 -10.46 19.28 -1.15
C SER A 52 -10.06 20.63 -1.71
N GLY A 53 -8.79 20.80 -2.04
CA GLY A 53 -8.34 22.04 -2.61
C GLY A 53 -9.04 22.34 -3.92
N ALA A 54 -9.14 21.33 -4.78
CA ALA A 54 -9.80 21.52 -6.07
C ALA A 54 -11.27 21.86 -5.89
N GLU A 55 -11.93 21.18 -4.97
CA GLU A 55 -13.34 21.45 -4.72
C GLU A 55 -13.56 22.85 -4.18
N ALA A 56 -12.63 23.29 -3.34
CA ALA A 56 -12.74 24.63 -2.79
C ALA A 56 -12.67 25.66 -3.91
N LEU A 57 -11.81 25.40 -4.89
CA LEU A 57 -11.71 26.31 -6.01
C LEU A 57 -12.99 26.34 -6.83
N PHE A 58 -13.59 25.19 -7.00
CA PHE A 58 -14.81 25.13 -7.80
C PHE A 58 -16.00 25.73 -7.13
N LYS A 59 -15.98 25.78 -5.84
CA LYS A 59 -17.11 26.30 -5.11
C LYS A 59 -17.21 27.81 -5.16
N ARG A 60 -16.24 28.42 -5.74
CA ARG A 60 -16.28 29.88 -5.86
C ARG A 60 -17.11 30.36 -7.02
#